data_af9d4cdd8360ff8e56180305fcd58ddf
#
_entry.id   af9d4cdd8360ff8e56180305fcd58ddf
#
_cell.length_a   1.000
_cell.length_b   1.000
_cell.length_c   1.000
_cell.angle_alpha   90.00
_cell.angle_beta   90.00
_cell.angle_gamma   90.00
#
_symmetry.space_group_name_H-M   'P 1'
#
loop_
_entity.id
_entity.type
_entity.pdbx_description
1 polymer ?
#
loop_
_entity_poly.entity_id
_entity_poly.type
_entity_poly.pdbx_seq_one_letter_code
_entity_poly.pdbx_strand_id
1 'polypeptide(L)'
;MDDRDRRTTYAAEDMVTAWLDAVSPETGQVQVTVRRDGRTHQVSYTPEPEPRFTRPPDVTRFVDAVLARLQDQARQYGSHYRGREKQPIRVVAHSGWKKASYRDGMIFLPQRERGGSWALRGLVVLHEVAHHLNTGVDGTIIDAHGEGFRTTFVQLLEDLGWVQTSAMLREAYAQTGLDRRRGADDGMLEKVGKLLRHAEGASTEAERETFFAKAQELATIHSIELAVARAAHDGSGADRTPTFESLRLGHRGQPSNVRLIHLMLAIARANDLRCSIRQDNTGVTLYGFAGDIEVTQMLYGTLAVQMVADADAYIRSGAHRPVHGRTARAAFYEGWTHRIGQRLHEVRSAARAASEVANEPGEPDTTRSTSTSLALVAKDREVEEYFTTMGRQHGVSGTWKGSVRVNDPRSSSRGRAAADRARLGDEKSISA
;
A
#
# COMPACT_ATOMS: atom_id res chain seq x y z
N MET A 1 18.43 20.28 8.61
CA MET A 1 17.47 19.20 8.46
C MET A 1 17.74 18.20 9.58
N ASP A 2 16.76 17.96 10.43
CA ASP A 2 16.91 17.09 11.61
C ASP A 2 16.72 15.63 11.13
N ASP A 3 17.81 14.86 11.07
CA ASP A 3 17.82 13.45 10.61
C ASP A 3 17.62 12.53 11.84
N ARG A 4 16.42 12.67 12.46
CA ARG A 4 16.08 11.99 13.73
C ARG A 4 16.08 10.46 13.60
N ASP A 5 15.66 9.95 12.47
CA ASP A 5 15.47 8.52 12.25
C ASP A 5 16.74 7.80 11.80
N ARG A 6 17.78 8.54 11.43
CA ARG A 6 19.01 7.99 10.85
C ARG A 6 19.61 6.82 11.63
N ARG A 7 19.77 7.00 12.95
CA ARG A 7 20.39 5.98 13.81
C ARG A 7 19.57 4.69 13.84
N THR A 8 18.24 4.86 13.88
CA THR A 8 17.29 3.74 13.95
C THR A 8 17.16 3.07 12.59
N THR A 9 17.20 3.83 11.49
CA THR A 9 17.20 3.29 10.12
C THR A 9 18.42 2.41 9.88
N TYR A 10 19.61 2.90 10.23
CA TYR A 10 20.82 2.07 10.13
C TYR A 10 20.76 0.83 11.03
N ALA A 11 20.22 0.93 12.24
CA ALA A 11 20.06 -0.24 13.11
C ALA A 11 19.16 -1.32 12.49
N ALA A 12 18.07 -0.92 11.81
CA ALA A 12 17.21 -1.83 11.09
C ALA A 12 17.93 -2.50 9.89
N GLU A 13 18.69 -1.72 9.13
CA GLU A 13 19.44 -2.23 7.99
C GLU A 13 20.60 -3.14 8.42
N ASP A 14 21.25 -2.85 9.56
CA ASP A 14 22.23 -3.74 10.17
C ASP A 14 21.60 -5.09 10.59
N MET A 15 20.34 -5.09 11.06
CA MET A 15 19.60 -6.33 11.33
C MET A 15 19.40 -7.15 10.04
N VAL A 16 18.94 -6.52 8.96
CA VAL A 16 18.78 -7.20 7.66
C VAL A 16 20.11 -7.74 7.15
N THR A 17 21.17 -6.96 7.30
CA THR A 17 22.54 -7.36 6.96
C THR A 17 22.96 -8.63 7.72
N ALA A 18 22.70 -8.67 9.04
CA ALA A 18 22.99 -9.85 9.87
C ALA A 18 22.14 -11.06 9.46
N TRP A 19 20.87 -10.86 9.12
CA TRP A 19 20.01 -11.95 8.62
C TRP A 19 20.49 -12.49 7.27
N LEU A 20 20.90 -11.62 6.33
CA LEU A 20 21.46 -12.04 5.06
C LEU A 20 22.78 -12.81 5.22
N ASP A 21 23.59 -12.46 6.21
CA ASP A 21 24.83 -13.17 6.54
C ASP A 21 24.57 -14.52 7.24
N ALA A 22 23.39 -14.71 7.83
CA ALA A 22 22.98 -15.94 8.49
C ALA A 22 22.19 -16.90 7.59
N VAL A 23 22.02 -16.61 6.30
CA VAL A 23 21.35 -17.48 5.34
C VAL A 23 22.11 -18.80 5.25
N SER A 24 21.40 -19.93 5.45
CA SER A 24 21.97 -21.25 5.31
C SER A 24 22.40 -21.52 3.87
N PRO A 25 23.66 -21.89 3.61
CA PRO A 25 24.11 -22.24 2.27
C PRO A 25 23.41 -23.47 1.69
N GLU A 26 22.90 -24.37 2.55
CA GLU A 26 22.25 -25.60 2.14
C GLU A 26 20.82 -25.40 1.69
N THR A 27 20.07 -24.55 2.40
CA THR A 27 18.62 -24.34 2.18
C THR A 27 18.31 -23.03 1.48
N GLY A 28 19.24 -22.06 1.45
CA GLY A 28 18.99 -20.69 1.01
C GLY A 28 18.06 -19.92 1.94
N GLN A 29 17.77 -20.42 3.14
CA GLN A 29 16.82 -19.86 4.07
C GLN A 29 17.49 -19.29 5.32
N VAL A 30 16.81 -18.31 5.92
CA VAL A 30 17.15 -17.78 7.24
C VAL A 30 15.90 -17.77 8.13
N GLN A 31 16.08 -18.20 9.39
CA GLN A 31 15.05 -18.09 10.42
C GLN A 31 15.26 -16.79 11.20
N VAL A 32 14.24 -15.94 11.18
CA VAL A 32 14.26 -14.64 11.85
C VAL A 32 13.28 -14.66 13.01
N THR A 33 13.76 -14.28 14.19
CA THR A 33 12.91 -14.10 15.36
C THR A 33 12.26 -12.73 15.32
N VAL A 34 10.94 -12.69 15.19
CA VAL A 34 10.16 -11.45 15.12
C VAL A 34 9.26 -11.29 16.33
N ARG A 35 9.05 -10.07 16.78
CA ARG A 35 8.17 -9.76 17.90
C ARG A 35 6.90 -9.08 17.41
N ARG A 36 5.76 -9.78 17.50
CA ARG A 36 4.45 -9.27 17.11
C ARG A 36 3.48 -9.46 18.27
N ASP A 37 2.70 -8.43 18.61
CA ASP A 37 1.69 -8.46 19.68
C ASP A 37 2.25 -8.94 21.05
N GLY A 38 3.49 -8.55 21.36
CA GLY A 38 4.18 -8.96 22.58
C GLY A 38 4.65 -10.42 22.60
N ARG A 39 4.40 -11.19 21.54
CA ARG A 39 4.82 -12.59 21.36
C ARG A 39 5.98 -12.70 20.39
N THR A 40 6.79 -13.72 20.59
CA THR A 40 7.91 -14.06 19.71
C THR A 40 7.47 -15.09 18.70
N HIS A 41 7.75 -14.84 17.42
CA HIS A 41 7.47 -15.74 16.30
C HIS A 41 8.76 -16.03 15.54
N GLN A 42 8.85 -17.23 14.97
CA GLN A 42 9.89 -17.56 13.99
C GLN A 42 9.31 -17.42 12.59
N VAL A 43 9.96 -16.62 11.75
CA VAL A 43 9.59 -16.43 10.36
C VAL A 43 10.74 -16.87 9.47
N SER A 44 10.45 -17.68 8.47
CA SER A 44 11.45 -18.13 7.49
C SER A 44 11.43 -17.23 6.27
N TYR A 45 12.58 -16.77 5.86
CA TYR A 45 12.78 -16.03 4.60
C TYR A 45 13.73 -16.79 3.67
N THR A 46 13.52 -16.66 2.38
CA THR A 46 14.42 -17.14 1.32
C THR A 46 14.88 -15.93 0.50
N PRO A 47 15.81 -15.12 1.05
CA PRO A 47 16.21 -13.88 0.40
C PRO A 47 16.91 -14.13 -0.93
N GLU A 48 16.83 -13.16 -1.80
CA GLU A 48 17.54 -13.13 -3.07
C GLU A 48 19.05 -13.03 -2.81
N PRO A 49 19.88 -13.64 -3.69
CA PRO A 49 21.33 -13.57 -3.55
C PRO A 49 21.84 -12.13 -3.60
N GLU A 50 22.45 -11.68 -2.51
CA GLU A 50 23.02 -10.35 -2.44
C GLU A 50 24.37 -10.27 -3.14
N PRO A 51 24.57 -9.40 -4.15
CA PRO A 51 25.87 -9.23 -4.79
C PRO A 51 26.88 -8.60 -3.83
N ARG A 52 28.11 -9.13 -3.86
CA ARG A 52 29.26 -8.64 -3.14
C ARG A 52 30.31 -8.17 -4.14
N PHE A 53 30.78 -6.95 -3.97
CA PHE A 53 31.71 -6.34 -4.92
C PHE A 53 33.14 -6.34 -4.37
N THR A 54 34.11 -6.33 -5.27
CA THR A 54 35.52 -6.25 -4.91
C THR A 54 36.13 -4.90 -5.27
N ARG A 55 35.59 -4.21 -6.26
CA ARG A 55 36.14 -2.96 -6.80
C ARG A 55 35.00 -1.97 -7.13
N PRO A 56 35.26 -0.64 -7.04
CA PRO A 56 34.28 0.38 -7.41
C PRO A 56 33.72 0.26 -8.85
N PRO A 57 34.48 -0.14 -9.90
CA PRO A 57 33.91 -0.37 -11.22
C PRO A 57 32.82 -1.45 -11.26
N ASP A 58 32.88 -2.44 -10.38
CA ASP A 58 31.85 -3.49 -10.30
C ASP A 58 30.55 -2.90 -9.73
N VAL A 59 30.68 -2.00 -8.75
CA VAL A 59 29.55 -1.24 -8.20
C VAL A 59 28.96 -0.30 -9.25
N THR A 60 29.78 0.38 -10.05
CA THR A 60 29.30 1.23 -11.15
C THR A 60 28.42 0.42 -12.11
N ARG A 61 28.90 -0.73 -12.58
CA ARG A 61 28.11 -1.61 -13.47
C ARG A 61 26.80 -2.08 -12.85
N PHE A 62 26.82 -2.37 -11.55
CA PHE A 62 25.60 -2.75 -10.82
C PHE A 62 24.61 -1.59 -10.76
N VAL A 63 25.06 -0.39 -10.38
CA VAL A 63 24.22 0.82 -10.32
C VAL A 63 23.64 1.16 -11.70
N ASP A 64 24.43 1.09 -12.76
CA ASP A 64 23.98 1.33 -14.13
C ASP A 64 22.90 0.31 -14.54
N ALA A 65 23.08 -0.97 -14.20
CA ALA A 65 22.10 -2.02 -14.46
C ALA A 65 20.80 -1.80 -13.67
N VAL A 66 20.89 -1.36 -12.41
CA VAL A 66 19.74 -0.98 -11.59
C VAL A 66 18.96 0.16 -12.25
N LEU A 67 19.64 1.26 -12.60
CA LEU A 67 18.99 2.41 -13.24
C LEU A 67 18.38 2.03 -14.59
N ALA A 68 19.06 1.24 -15.42
CA ALA A 68 18.53 0.76 -16.69
C ALA A 68 17.24 -0.05 -16.49
N ARG A 69 17.21 -0.96 -15.53
CA ARG A 69 16.01 -1.74 -15.18
C ARG A 69 14.86 -0.85 -14.74
N LEU A 70 15.11 0.13 -13.86
CA LEU A 70 14.11 1.09 -13.42
C LEU A 70 13.59 1.96 -14.56
N GLN A 71 14.47 2.38 -15.50
CA GLN A 71 14.09 3.13 -16.70
C GLN A 71 13.20 2.29 -17.62
N ASP A 72 13.51 1.02 -17.82
CA ASP A 72 12.65 0.12 -18.61
C ASP A 72 11.29 -0.09 -17.95
N GLN A 73 11.25 -0.26 -16.65
CA GLN A 73 9.99 -0.29 -15.89
C GLN A 73 9.23 1.03 -15.99
N ALA A 74 9.93 2.16 -15.86
CA ALA A 74 9.32 3.47 -15.98
C ALA A 74 8.74 3.74 -17.38
N ARG A 75 9.38 3.26 -18.44
CA ARG A 75 8.82 3.31 -19.82
C ARG A 75 7.55 2.47 -19.97
N GLN A 76 7.50 1.35 -19.25
CA GLN A 76 6.40 0.40 -19.36
C GLN A 76 5.24 0.73 -18.43
N TYR A 77 5.52 1.26 -17.22
CA TYR A 77 4.55 1.38 -16.13
C TYR A 77 4.45 2.79 -15.52
N GLY A 78 5.23 3.75 -15.99
CA GLY A 78 5.40 5.06 -15.38
C GLY A 78 6.50 5.07 -14.29
N SER A 79 7.06 6.25 -14.03
CA SER A 79 8.13 6.41 -13.03
C SER A 79 7.58 6.49 -11.62
N HIS A 80 8.07 5.66 -10.71
CA HIS A 80 7.82 5.79 -9.27
C HIS A 80 8.75 6.84 -8.62
N TYR A 81 9.84 7.19 -9.30
CA TYR A 81 10.95 7.97 -8.74
C TYR A 81 11.05 9.37 -9.34
N ARG A 82 9.95 9.94 -9.83
CA ARG A 82 9.87 11.31 -10.38
C ARG A 82 10.87 11.56 -11.51
N GLY A 83 11.23 10.53 -12.27
CA GLY A 83 12.22 10.60 -13.34
C GLY A 83 13.67 10.59 -12.85
N ARG A 84 13.91 10.41 -11.55
CA ARG A 84 15.28 10.34 -11.00
C ARG A 84 16.06 9.13 -11.51
N GLU A 85 15.37 8.04 -11.83
CA GLU A 85 15.97 6.85 -12.47
C GLU A 85 16.65 7.16 -13.82
N LYS A 86 16.34 8.30 -14.44
CA LYS A 86 16.96 8.75 -15.70
C LYS A 86 18.27 9.52 -15.47
N GLN A 87 18.52 9.93 -14.24
CA GLN A 87 19.71 10.69 -13.90
C GLN A 87 20.86 9.71 -13.59
N PRO A 88 22.06 9.92 -14.18
CA PRO A 88 23.20 9.03 -13.94
C PRO A 88 23.72 9.20 -12.51
N ILE A 89 24.25 8.11 -11.95
CA ILE A 89 24.95 8.10 -10.67
C ILE A 89 26.44 7.80 -10.92
N ARG A 90 27.33 8.63 -10.40
CA ARG A 90 28.78 8.35 -10.39
C ARG A 90 29.18 7.64 -9.11
N VAL A 91 29.90 6.56 -9.23
CA VAL A 91 30.51 5.88 -8.08
C VAL A 91 31.97 6.37 -7.91
N VAL A 92 32.29 6.85 -6.74
CA VAL A 92 33.60 7.44 -6.42
C VAL A 92 34.18 6.76 -5.17
N ALA A 93 35.40 6.27 -5.28
CA ALA A 93 36.14 5.80 -4.11
C ALA A 93 36.68 6.98 -3.31
N HIS A 94 36.55 6.94 -1.98
CA HIS A 94 37.12 7.95 -1.10
C HIS A 94 38.04 7.34 -0.05
N SER A 95 38.92 8.16 0.52
CA SER A 95 39.96 7.69 1.47
C SER A 95 39.46 7.33 2.87
N GLY A 96 38.18 7.66 3.19
CA GLY A 96 37.58 7.28 4.45
C GLY A 96 37.14 5.81 4.47
N TRP A 97 36.91 5.26 5.67
CA TRP A 97 36.49 3.87 5.84
C TRP A 97 35.14 3.72 6.59
N LYS A 98 34.63 4.82 7.17
CA LYS A 98 33.48 4.81 8.09
C LYS A 98 32.13 5.09 7.45
N LYS A 99 32.06 5.55 6.20
CA LYS A 99 30.81 5.96 5.55
C LYS A 99 30.81 5.64 4.06
N ALA A 100 29.76 4.96 3.61
CA ALA A 100 29.22 5.17 2.29
C ALA A 100 28.30 6.40 2.34
N SER A 101 28.11 7.14 1.27
CA SER A 101 27.20 8.28 1.24
C SER A 101 26.84 8.67 -0.20
N TYR A 102 25.58 9.08 -0.39
CA TYR A 102 25.13 9.73 -1.61
C TYR A 102 25.13 11.26 -1.46
N ARG A 103 25.59 11.97 -2.48
CA ARG A 103 25.49 13.41 -2.62
C ARG A 103 25.60 13.84 -4.09
N ASP A 104 24.67 14.68 -4.51
CA ASP A 104 24.72 15.37 -5.82
C ASP A 104 24.98 14.44 -7.02
N GLY A 105 24.26 13.32 -7.11
CA GLY A 105 24.42 12.33 -8.17
C GLY A 105 25.67 11.45 -8.04
N MET A 106 26.32 11.45 -6.88
CA MET A 106 27.51 10.65 -6.62
C MET A 106 27.35 9.75 -5.40
N ILE A 107 27.73 8.48 -5.54
CA ILE A 107 27.90 7.54 -4.42
C ILE A 107 29.38 7.48 -4.06
N PHE A 108 29.68 7.85 -2.84
CA PHE A 108 31.03 7.79 -2.28
C PHE A 108 31.18 6.49 -1.49
N LEU A 109 32.13 5.65 -1.89
CA LEU A 109 32.40 4.37 -1.23
C LEU A 109 33.78 4.38 -0.56
N PRO A 110 33.89 3.87 0.69
CA PRO A 110 35.18 3.68 1.32
C PRO A 110 36.00 2.62 0.60
N GLN A 111 37.34 2.77 0.61
CA GLN A 111 38.25 1.84 -0.02
C GLN A 111 38.32 0.52 0.77
N ARG A 112 38.28 -0.61 0.04
CA ARG A 112 38.31 -1.95 0.63
C ARG A 112 39.58 -2.19 1.44
N GLU A 113 40.72 -1.74 0.92
CA GLU A 113 42.06 -1.91 1.51
C GLU A 113 42.18 -1.17 2.88
N ARG A 114 41.26 -0.24 3.15
CA ARG A 114 41.17 0.53 4.38
C ARG A 114 40.03 0.10 5.30
N GLY A 115 39.52 -1.12 5.17
CA GLY A 115 38.45 -1.67 5.97
C GLY A 115 37.03 -1.34 5.48
N GLY A 116 36.88 -0.81 4.25
CA GLY A 116 35.59 -0.42 3.66
C GLY A 116 34.82 -1.56 2.96
N SER A 117 35.21 -2.82 3.16
CA SER A 117 34.56 -3.97 2.49
C SER A 117 33.07 -4.11 2.79
N TRP A 118 32.62 -3.65 3.95
CA TRP A 118 31.20 -3.62 4.35
C TRP A 118 30.32 -2.80 3.40
N ALA A 119 30.89 -1.74 2.79
CA ALA A 119 30.17 -0.87 1.86
C ALA A 119 30.09 -1.43 0.44
N LEU A 120 30.80 -2.52 0.15
CA LEU A 120 30.86 -3.18 -1.15
C LEU A 120 29.87 -4.35 -1.23
N ARG A 121 28.67 -4.16 -0.65
CA ARG A 121 27.57 -5.12 -0.72
C ARG A 121 26.32 -4.48 -1.33
N GLY A 122 25.51 -5.30 -1.99
CA GLY A 122 24.35 -4.86 -2.75
C GLY A 122 23.38 -4.02 -1.95
N LEU A 123 23.06 -4.43 -0.72
CA LEU A 123 22.12 -3.72 0.15
C LEU A 123 22.60 -2.29 0.47
N VAL A 124 23.90 -2.13 0.80
CA VAL A 124 24.47 -0.80 1.11
C VAL A 124 24.51 0.08 -0.14
N VAL A 125 24.85 -0.48 -1.30
CA VAL A 125 24.81 0.29 -2.54
C VAL A 125 23.40 0.71 -2.90
N LEU A 126 22.40 -0.15 -2.71
CA LEU A 126 20.99 0.16 -2.96
C LEU A 126 20.44 1.20 -1.98
N HIS A 127 20.93 1.25 -0.73
CA HIS A 127 20.64 2.35 0.21
C HIS A 127 21.06 3.70 -0.40
N GLU A 128 22.26 3.81 -0.95
CA GLU A 128 22.73 5.05 -1.56
C GLU A 128 21.97 5.38 -2.87
N VAL A 129 21.56 4.36 -3.63
CA VAL A 129 20.66 4.54 -4.78
C VAL A 129 19.28 5.03 -4.32
N ALA A 130 18.76 4.54 -3.19
CA ALA A 130 17.49 5.01 -2.64
C ALA A 130 17.55 6.49 -2.27
N HIS A 131 18.67 7.00 -1.75
CA HIS A 131 18.87 8.44 -1.55
C HIS A 131 18.77 9.22 -2.86
N HIS A 132 19.40 8.71 -3.95
CA HIS A 132 19.28 9.32 -5.28
C HIS A 132 17.83 9.39 -5.76
N LEU A 133 17.09 8.30 -5.62
CA LEU A 133 15.71 8.18 -6.06
C LEU A 133 14.74 9.00 -5.20
N ASN A 134 15.06 9.23 -3.92
CA ASN A 134 14.28 10.06 -2.98
C ASN A 134 14.67 11.54 -3.00
N THR A 135 15.41 11.99 -3.98
CA THR A 135 15.79 13.39 -4.14
C THR A 135 14.76 14.12 -5.01
N GLY A 136 14.43 15.37 -4.68
CA GLY A 136 13.58 16.23 -5.50
C GLY A 136 14.16 16.50 -6.88
N VAL A 137 13.33 16.98 -7.80
CA VAL A 137 13.74 17.31 -9.19
C VAL A 137 14.82 18.39 -9.22
N ASP A 138 14.84 19.26 -8.22
CA ASP A 138 15.81 20.32 -7.99
C ASP A 138 17.10 19.86 -7.27
N GLY A 139 17.22 18.57 -6.97
CA GLY A 139 18.37 17.99 -6.26
C GLY A 139 18.28 18.09 -4.74
N THR A 140 17.20 18.64 -4.18
CA THR A 140 17.02 18.70 -2.72
C THR A 140 16.75 17.31 -2.14
N ILE A 141 17.38 16.98 -1.03
CA ILE A 141 17.07 15.77 -0.27
C ILE A 141 15.75 16.02 0.43
N ILE A 142 14.70 15.28 0.05
CA ILE A 142 13.34 15.46 0.56
C ILE A 142 13.29 15.02 2.03
N ASP A 143 13.88 13.85 2.32
CA ASP A 143 13.88 13.25 3.64
C ASP A 143 15.08 12.29 3.74
N ALA A 144 16.05 12.60 4.60
CA ALA A 144 17.34 11.90 4.57
C ALA A 144 17.23 10.41 4.97
N HIS A 145 16.55 10.07 6.08
CA HIS A 145 16.30 8.70 6.52
C HIS A 145 14.90 8.55 7.12
N GLY A 146 14.02 9.49 6.83
CA GLY A 146 12.65 9.45 7.28
C GLY A 146 11.82 8.47 6.42
N GLU A 147 10.53 8.62 6.49
CA GLU A 147 9.60 7.69 5.85
C GLU A 147 9.70 7.66 4.33
N GLY A 148 9.80 8.84 3.69
CA GLY A 148 9.94 8.91 2.24
C GLY A 148 11.14 8.12 1.75
N PHE A 149 12.28 8.20 2.46
CA PHE A 149 13.45 7.39 2.16
C PHE A 149 13.18 5.90 2.36
N ARG A 150 12.63 5.50 3.51
CA ARG A 150 12.36 4.09 3.82
C ARG A 150 11.39 3.46 2.82
N THR A 151 10.33 4.17 2.47
CA THR A 151 9.38 3.74 1.43
C THR A 151 10.05 3.58 0.07
N THR A 152 10.90 4.55 -0.32
CA THR A 152 11.66 4.49 -1.57
C THR A 152 12.62 3.30 -1.58
N PHE A 153 13.29 3.01 -0.47
CA PHE A 153 14.23 1.90 -0.40
C PHE A 153 13.53 0.53 -0.49
N VAL A 154 12.42 0.37 0.23
CA VAL A 154 11.61 -0.86 0.12
C VAL A 154 11.07 -1.03 -1.30
N GLN A 155 10.52 0.03 -1.92
CA GLN A 155 10.01 -0.01 -3.29
C GLN A 155 11.11 -0.34 -4.30
N LEU A 156 12.31 0.20 -4.13
CA LEU A 156 13.48 -0.11 -4.96
C LEU A 156 13.79 -1.62 -4.93
N LEU A 157 13.82 -2.23 -3.74
CA LEU A 157 14.05 -3.66 -3.62
C LEU A 157 12.98 -4.48 -4.35
N GLU A 158 11.71 -4.10 -4.22
CA GLU A 158 10.59 -4.77 -4.91
C GLU A 158 10.69 -4.62 -6.44
N ASP A 159 10.99 -3.43 -6.94
CA ASP A 159 11.17 -3.19 -8.38
C ASP A 159 12.36 -3.97 -8.96
N LEU A 160 13.36 -4.24 -8.15
CA LEU A 160 14.48 -5.12 -8.51
C LEU A 160 14.16 -6.61 -8.39
N GLY A 161 12.98 -6.95 -7.86
CA GLY A 161 12.56 -8.33 -7.61
C GLY A 161 13.15 -8.92 -6.33
N TRP A 162 13.70 -8.09 -5.42
CA TRP A 162 14.22 -8.51 -4.13
C TRP A 162 13.08 -8.53 -3.09
N VAL A 163 12.05 -9.34 -3.38
CA VAL A 163 10.80 -9.38 -2.63
C VAL A 163 10.99 -9.88 -1.20
N GLN A 164 11.81 -10.90 -1.00
CA GLN A 164 12.07 -11.44 0.34
C GLN A 164 12.93 -10.48 1.16
N THR A 165 13.93 -9.88 0.53
CA THR A 165 14.79 -8.88 1.18
C THR A 165 13.99 -7.61 1.53
N SER A 166 13.05 -7.18 0.70
CA SER A 166 12.15 -6.06 1.02
C SER A 166 11.24 -6.38 2.21
N ALA A 167 10.71 -7.61 2.29
CA ALA A 167 9.92 -8.08 3.43
C ALA A 167 10.75 -8.13 4.74
N MET A 168 12.01 -8.57 4.67
CA MET A 168 12.93 -8.52 5.80
C MET A 168 13.19 -7.08 6.24
N LEU A 169 13.36 -6.14 5.31
CA LEU A 169 13.59 -4.74 5.63
C LEU A 169 12.36 -4.10 6.30
N ARG A 170 11.16 -4.38 5.82
CA ARG A 170 9.90 -3.95 6.48
C ARG A 170 9.82 -4.50 7.92
N GLU A 171 10.14 -5.78 8.10
CA GLU A 171 10.14 -6.39 9.43
C GLU A 171 11.16 -5.72 10.37
N ALA A 172 12.37 -5.42 9.87
CA ALA A 172 13.40 -4.74 10.65
C ALA A 172 12.97 -3.31 11.04
N TYR A 173 12.32 -2.58 10.13
CA TYR A 173 11.74 -1.27 10.43
C TYR A 173 10.64 -1.36 11.50
N ALA A 174 9.77 -2.37 11.42
CA ALA A 174 8.75 -2.61 12.44
C ALA A 174 9.38 -2.91 13.82
N GLN A 175 10.38 -3.77 13.88
CA GLN A 175 11.05 -4.13 15.13
C GLN A 175 11.82 -2.98 15.77
N THR A 176 12.39 -2.09 14.98
CA THR A 176 13.11 -0.90 15.46
C THR A 176 12.18 0.26 15.80
N GLY A 177 10.88 0.10 15.53
CA GLY A 177 9.88 1.12 15.82
C GLY A 177 9.83 2.25 14.79
N LEU A 178 10.51 2.12 13.65
CA LEU A 178 10.46 3.07 12.53
C LEU A 178 9.16 2.96 11.73
N ASP A 179 8.51 1.81 11.81
CA ASP A 179 7.17 1.58 11.29
C ASP A 179 6.09 2.02 12.29
N ARG A 180 6.52 2.61 13.41
CA ARG A 180 5.64 3.20 14.41
C ARG A 180 5.12 4.56 13.98
N ARG A 181 4.42 4.60 12.88
CA ARG A 181 3.39 5.60 12.65
C ARG A 181 2.12 5.25 13.40
N ARG A 182 2.22 4.84 14.64
CA ARG A 182 1.19 3.99 15.20
C ARG A 182 0.87 4.34 16.65
N GLY A 183 0.26 5.51 16.88
CA GLY A 183 -0.35 5.80 18.16
C GLY A 183 -1.87 5.53 18.16
N ALA A 184 -2.60 6.18 17.28
CA ALA A 184 -4.06 6.08 17.20
C ALA A 184 -4.52 5.21 16.02
N ASP A 185 -3.83 5.30 14.88
CA ASP A 185 -4.17 4.54 13.66
C ASP A 185 -4.01 3.03 13.84
N ASP A 186 -2.94 2.58 14.54
CA ASP A 186 -2.66 1.17 14.77
C ASP A 186 -3.71 0.44 15.57
N GLY A 187 -4.14 1.06 16.66
CA GLY A 187 -5.18 0.46 17.48
C GLY A 187 -6.47 0.28 16.70
N MET A 188 -6.75 1.17 15.73
CA MET A 188 -7.93 1.08 14.88
C MET A 188 -7.73 0.05 13.76
N LEU A 189 -6.59 0.09 13.05
CA LEU A 189 -6.26 -0.88 12.01
C LEU A 189 -6.17 -2.31 12.58
N GLU A 190 -5.63 -2.47 13.78
CA GLU A 190 -5.63 -3.75 14.48
C GLU A 190 -7.05 -4.21 14.81
N LYS A 191 -7.94 -3.31 15.27
CA LYS A 191 -9.36 -3.63 15.51
C LYS A 191 -10.07 -3.99 14.21
N VAL A 192 -9.88 -3.22 13.14
CA VAL A 192 -10.41 -3.54 11.80
C VAL A 192 -9.89 -4.89 11.32
N GLY A 193 -8.59 -5.13 11.40
CA GLY A 193 -7.99 -6.42 11.04
C GLY A 193 -8.49 -7.58 11.90
N LYS A 194 -8.70 -7.40 13.21
CA LYS A 194 -9.32 -8.41 14.08
C LYS A 194 -10.75 -8.70 13.66
N LEU A 195 -11.54 -7.68 13.38
CA LEU A 195 -12.93 -7.86 12.93
C LEU A 195 -13.00 -8.59 11.60
N LEU A 196 -12.11 -8.28 10.65
CA LEU A 196 -12.04 -9.00 9.37
C LEU A 196 -11.64 -10.47 9.57
N ARG A 197 -10.65 -10.77 10.44
CA ARG A 197 -10.31 -12.17 10.79
C ARG A 197 -11.43 -12.90 11.52
N HIS A 198 -12.16 -12.23 12.41
CA HIS A 198 -13.34 -12.80 13.05
C HIS A 198 -14.44 -13.09 12.03
N ALA A 199 -14.64 -12.19 11.07
CA ALA A 199 -15.53 -12.43 9.94
C ALA A 199 -15.14 -13.66 9.11
N GLU A 200 -13.87 -13.90 8.89
CA GLU A 200 -13.36 -15.08 8.18
C GLU A 200 -13.56 -16.39 8.96
N GLY A 201 -13.39 -16.34 10.28
CA GLY A 201 -13.50 -17.51 11.17
C GLY A 201 -14.90 -17.75 11.76
N ALA A 202 -15.87 -16.86 11.51
CA ALA A 202 -17.20 -16.95 12.10
C ALA A 202 -17.99 -18.18 11.60
N SER A 203 -18.70 -18.81 12.51
CA SER A 203 -19.44 -20.05 12.25
C SER A 203 -20.77 -19.81 11.54
N THR A 204 -21.36 -18.62 11.70
CA THR A 204 -22.64 -18.24 11.11
C THR A 204 -22.49 -17.05 10.15
N GLU A 205 -23.42 -16.96 9.18
CA GLU A 205 -23.49 -15.88 8.22
C GLU A 205 -23.68 -14.53 8.93
N ALA A 206 -24.60 -14.46 9.90
CA ALA A 206 -24.93 -13.26 10.66
C ALA A 206 -23.74 -12.71 11.48
N GLU A 207 -22.94 -13.58 12.12
CA GLU A 207 -21.75 -13.16 12.84
C GLU A 207 -20.70 -12.55 11.91
N ARG A 208 -20.48 -13.17 10.76
CA ARG A 208 -19.54 -12.68 9.76
C ARG A 208 -19.94 -11.31 9.21
N GLU A 209 -21.22 -11.13 8.94
CA GLU A 209 -21.80 -9.86 8.50
C GLU A 209 -21.55 -8.74 9.51
N THR A 210 -21.86 -9.00 10.77
CA THR A 210 -21.68 -8.06 11.88
C THR A 210 -20.23 -7.58 11.97
N PHE A 211 -19.28 -8.48 11.87
CA PHE A 211 -17.86 -8.13 11.95
C PHE A 211 -17.37 -7.27 10.77
N PHE A 212 -17.87 -7.51 9.56
CA PHE A 212 -17.51 -6.70 8.39
C PHE A 212 -18.09 -5.29 8.45
N ALA A 213 -19.37 -5.16 8.79
CA ALA A 213 -19.97 -3.84 8.93
C ALA A 213 -19.27 -3.02 10.01
N LYS A 214 -18.96 -3.64 11.13
CA LYS A 214 -18.25 -2.98 12.22
C LYS A 214 -16.83 -2.58 11.84
N ALA A 215 -16.16 -3.38 11.03
CA ALA A 215 -14.85 -3.04 10.48
C ALA A 215 -14.92 -1.79 9.58
N GLN A 216 -15.87 -1.73 8.65
CA GLN A 216 -16.04 -0.56 7.78
C GLN A 216 -16.53 0.67 8.55
N GLU A 217 -17.46 0.50 9.49
CA GLU A 217 -17.93 1.57 10.36
C GLU A 217 -16.79 2.20 11.16
N LEU A 218 -15.99 1.36 11.83
CA LEU A 218 -14.83 1.82 12.60
C LEU A 218 -13.80 2.52 11.73
N ALA A 219 -13.52 1.99 10.55
CA ALA A 219 -12.61 2.63 9.60
C ALA A 219 -13.11 4.00 9.16
N THR A 220 -14.42 4.13 8.92
CA THR A 220 -15.05 5.40 8.54
C THR A 220 -15.03 6.43 9.69
N ILE A 221 -15.39 6.03 10.91
CA ILE A 221 -15.36 6.90 12.09
C ILE A 221 -13.94 7.40 12.34
N HIS A 222 -12.96 6.52 12.30
CA HIS A 222 -11.56 6.88 12.50
C HIS A 222 -11.04 7.84 11.42
N SER A 223 -11.40 7.62 10.18
CA SER A 223 -11.09 8.54 9.07
C SER A 223 -11.67 9.94 9.28
N ILE A 224 -12.88 10.03 9.87
CA ILE A 224 -13.53 11.30 10.24
C ILE A 224 -12.80 11.96 11.42
N GLU A 225 -12.52 11.21 12.49
CA GLU A 225 -11.79 11.70 13.67
C GLU A 225 -10.42 12.26 13.29
N LEU A 226 -9.68 11.59 12.43
CA LEU A 226 -8.40 12.07 11.92
C LEU A 226 -8.54 13.34 11.06
N ALA A 227 -9.58 13.44 10.23
CA ALA A 227 -9.82 14.63 9.43
C ALA A 227 -10.14 15.84 10.35
N VAL A 228 -10.95 15.64 11.39
CA VAL A 228 -11.28 16.69 12.40
C VAL A 228 -10.02 17.06 13.19
N ALA A 229 -9.24 16.10 13.65
CA ALA A 229 -8.00 16.36 14.39
C ALA A 229 -6.99 17.14 13.54
N ARG A 230 -6.90 16.86 12.24
CA ARG A 230 -6.05 17.62 11.29
C ARG A 230 -6.53 19.06 11.15
N ALA A 231 -7.83 19.27 11.00
CA ALA A 231 -8.40 20.61 10.86
C ALA A 231 -8.26 21.47 12.13
N ALA A 232 -8.20 20.84 13.31
CA ALA A 232 -8.06 21.54 14.59
C ALA A 232 -6.60 21.94 14.93
N HIS A 233 -5.60 21.37 14.25
CA HIS A 233 -4.20 21.65 14.52
C HIS A 233 -3.53 22.21 13.27
N ASP A 234 -3.09 23.48 13.32
CA ASP A 234 -2.28 24.09 12.27
C ASP A 234 -0.97 23.30 12.04
N GLY A 235 -0.97 22.58 10.97
CA GLY A 235 -0.04 21.73 10.32
C GLY A 235 1.44 21.75 10.68
N SER A 236 1.93 20.73 11.35
CA SER A 236 3.30 20.25 11.15
C SER A 236 3.45 18.82 11.67
N GLY A 237 3.25 17.83 10.80
CA GLY A 237 3.55 16.44 11.08
C GLY A 237 3.48 15.60 9.80
N ALA A 238 4.49 14.78 9.54
CA ALA A 238 4.59 13.94 8.34
C ALA A 238 3.44 12.94 8.17
N ASP A 239 2.72 12.60 9.25
CA ASP A 239 1.54 11.73 9.25
C ASP A 239 0.26 12.36 8.68
N ARG A 240 0.36 13.59 8.18
CA ARG A 240 -0.80 14.42 7.84
C ARG A 240 -0.94 14.71 6.37
N THR A 241 -0.06 14.20 5.53
CA THR A 241 -0.11 14.42 4.08
C THR A 241 -0.59 13.18 3.35
N PRO A 242 -1.38 13.34 2.27
CA PRO A 242 -1.70 12.22 1.40
C PRO A 242 -0.45 11.56 0.85
N THR A 243 -0.52 10.25 0.64
CA THR A 243 0.52 9.42 0.05
C THR A 243 -0.05 8.60 -1.10
N PHE A 244 0.77 7.78 -1.73
CA PHE A 244 0.28 6.82 -2.72
C PHE A 244 0.91 5.45 -2.52
N GLU A 245 0.17 4.41 -2.93
CA GLU A 245 0.67 3.04 -2.96
C GLU A 245 0.23 2.33 -4.23
N SER A 246 1.16 1.61 -4.86
CA SER A 246 0.92 0.87 -6.09
C SER A 246 0.73 -0.61 -5.80
N LEU A 247 -0.40 -1.15 -6.24
CA LEU A 247 -0.80 -2.53 -6.00
C LEU A 247 -0.88 -3.32 -7.29
N ARG A 248 -0.31 -4.50 -7.29
CA ARG A 248 -0.47 -5.46 -8.37
C ARG A 248 -1.67 -6.35 -8.10
N LEU A 249 -2.65 -6.35 -9.01
CA LEU A 249 -3.89 -7.11 -8.87
C LEU A 249 -3.91 -8.39 -9.71
N GLY A 250 -3.00 -8.53 -10.67
CA GLY A 250 -2.95 -9.70 -11.53
C GLY A 250 -1.79 -9.68 -12.52
N HIS A 251 -1.77 -10.65 -13.44
CA HIS A 251 -0.74 -10.79 -14.46
C HIS A 251 -1.23 -10.23 -15.80
N ARG A 252 -0.27 -9.79 -16.64
CA ARG A 252 -0.58 -9.25 -17.96
C ARG A 252 -1.38 -10.24 -18.80
N GLY A 253 -2.45 -9.72 -19.45
CA GLY A 253 -3.31 -10.53 -20.32
C GLY A 253 -4.39 -11.37 -19.63
N GLN A 254 -4.50 -11.32 -18.31
CA GLN A 254 -5.59 -11.97 -17.58
C GLN A 254 -6.92 -11.20 -17.76
N PRO A 255 -7.97 -11.82 -18.33
CA PRO A 255 -9.27 -11.15 -18.52
C PRO A 255 -9.96 -10.74 -17.21
N SER A 256 -9.64 -11.40 -16.09
CA SER A 256 -10.17 -11.10 -14.76
C SER A 256 -9.64 -9.80 -14.18
N ASN A 257 -8.48 -9.30 -14.62
CA ASN A 257 -7.85 -8.10 -14.06
C ASN A 257 -8.80 -6.89 -14.05
N VAL A 258 -9.49 -6.67 -15.18
CA VAL A 258 -10.45 -5.56 -15.31
C VAL A 258 -11.54 -5.65 -14.22
N ARG A 259 -11.98 -6.84 -13.86
CA ARG A 259 -13.02 -7.06 -12.84
C ARG A 259 -12.48 -6.85 -11.43
N LEU A 260 -11.26 -7.29 -11.17
CA LEU A 260 -10.54 -7.04 -9.92
C LEU A 260 -10.26 -5.54 -9.73
N ILE A 261 -9.90 -4.83 -10.81
CA ILE A 261 -9.74 -3.38 -10.80
C ILE A 261 -11.07 -2.69 -10.45
N HIS A 262 -12.19 -3.10 -11.07
CA HIS A 262 -13.50 -2.52 -10.73
C HIS A 262 -13.86 -2.70 -9.26
N LEU A 263 -13.57 -3.87 -8.68
CA LEU A 263 -13.76 -4.10 -7.24
C LEU A 263 -12.89 -3.15 -6.40
N MET A 264 -11.61 -3.05 -6.74
CA MET A 264 -10.69 -2.12 -6.04
C MET A 264 -11.21 -0.68 -6.12
N LEU A 265 -11.64 -0.22 -7.29
CA LEU A 265 -12.19 1.13 -7.45
C LEU A 265 -13.45 1.38 -6.63
N ALA A 266 -14.32 0.37 -6.49
CA ALA A 266 -15.52 0.48 -5.66
C ALA A 266 -15.17 0.65 -4.17
N ILE A 267 -14.21 -0.14 -3.67
CA ILE A 267 -13.74 -0.07 -2.29
C ILE A 267 -12.98 1.24 -2.03
N ALA A 268 -12.08 1.63 -2.94
CA ALA A 268 -11.30 2.86 -2.82
C ALA A 268 -12.18 4.12 -2.74
N ARG A 269 -13.24 4.19 -3.55
CA ARG A 269 -14.24 5.29 -3.48
C ARG A 269 -14.94 5.36 -2.13
N ALA A 270 -15.24 4.21 -1.53
CA ALA A 270 -15.86 4.15 -0.22
C ALA A 270 -14.92 4.62 0.92
N ASN A 271 -13.62 4.66 0.67
CA ASN A 271 -12.59 5.08 1.63
C ASN A 271 -11.86 6.38 1.21
N ASP A 272 -12.50 7.26 0.46
CA ASP A 272 -11.98 8.59 0.07
C ASP A 272 -10.69 8.59 -0.74
N LEU A 273 -10.38 7.49 -1.43
CA LEU A 273 -9.17 7.39 -2.24
C LEU A 273 -9.40 7.79 -3.70
N ARG A 274 -8.36 8.31 -4.33
CA ARG A 274 -8.24 8.44 -5.79
C ARG A 274 -7.39 7.31 -6.33
N CYS A 275 -7.61 6.96 -7.60
CA CYS A 275 -6.92 5.82 -8.22
C CYS A 275 -6.42 6.16 -9.61
N SER A 276 -5.24 5.71 -9.94
CA SER A 276 -4.79 5.54 -11.32
C SER A 276 -4.62 4.06 -11.65
N ILE A 277 -4.82 3.70 -12.92
CA ILE A 277 -4.81 2.31 -13.37
C ILE A 277 -3.65 2.13 -14.34
N ARG A 278 -2.91 1.05 -14.15
CA ARG A 278 -1.80 0.69 -15.06
C ARG A 278 -2.33 0.40 -16.46
N GLN A 279 -1.62 0.86 -17.48
CA GLN A 279 -2.05 0.70 -18.89
C GLN A 279 -2.27 -0.75 -19.31
N ASP A 280 -1.53 -1.69 -18.70
CA ASP A 280 -1.64 -3.12 -18.97
C ASP A 280 -2.71 -3.83 -18.13
N ASN A 281 -3.50 -3.09 -17.33
CA ASN A 281 -4.51 -3.60 -16.42
C ASN A 281 -3.97 -4.62 -15.40
N THR A 282 -2.71 -4.54 -15.00
CA THR A 282 -2.14 -5.44 -13.98
C THR A 282 -2.24 -4.91 -12.56
N GLY A 283 -2.58 -3.63 -12.38
CA GLY A 283 -2.63 -3.03 -11.07
C GLY A 283 -3.22 -1.64 -11.06
N VAL A 284 -3.30 -1.10 -9.85
CA VAL A 284 -3.77 0.27 -9.55
C VAL A 284 -2.79 0.96 -8.63
N THR A 285 -2.76 2.27 -8.69
CA THR A 285 -2.13 3.11 -7.67
C THR A 285 -3.23 3.83 -6.91
N LEU A 286 -3.24 3.67 -5.59
CA LEU A 286 -4.14 4.33 -4.67
C LEU A 286 -3.49 5.62 -4.18
N TYR A 287 -4.26 6.70 -4.07
CA TYR A 287 -3.80 8.00 -3.57
C TYR A 287 -4.75 8.45 -2.46
N GLY A 288 -4.19 8.81 -1.32
CA GLY A 288 -4.93 9.26 -0.16
C GLY A 288 -4.12 9.13 1.12
N PHE A 289 -4.78 9.11 2.26
CA PHE A 289 -4.09 8.94 3.53
C PHE A 289 -3.76 7.47 3.80
N ALA A 290 -2.64 7.22 4.47
CA ALA A 290 -2.09 5.88 4.66
C ALA A 290 -3.11 4.91 5.30
N GLY A 291 -3.80 5.32 6.36
CA GLY A 291 -4.81 4.49 7.02
C GLY A 291 -5.98 4.11 6.10
N ASP A 292 -6.45 5.03 5.25
CA ASP A 292 -7.51 4.73 4.27
C ASP A 292 -7.03 3.74 3.20
N ILE A 293 -5.75 3.84 2.80
CA ILE A 293 -5.12 2.90 1.85
C ILE A 293 -5.05 1.51 2.46
N GLU A 294 -4.57 1.37 3.70
CA GLU A 294 -4.44 0.08 4.38
C GLU A 294 -5.80 -0.61 4.59
N VAL A 295 -6.82 0.14 5.03
CA VAL A 295 -8.20 -0.37 5.14
C VAL A 295 -8.71 -0.86 3.79
N THR A 296 -8.48 -0.09 2.73
CA THR A 296 -8.88 -0.47 1.37
C THR A 296 -8.24 -1.77 0.92
N GLN A 297 -6.95 -1.97 1.21
CA GLN A 297 -6.23 -3.20 0.89
C GLN A 297 -6.77 -4.41 1.66
N MET A 298 -7.02 -4.27 2.95
CA MET A 298 -7.59 -5.35 3.77
C MET A 298 -8.98 -5.77 3.27
N LEU A 299 -9.85 -4.80 3.02
CA LEU A 299 -11.19 -5.06 2.46
C LEU A 299 -11.10 -5.72 1.09
N TYR A 300 -10.23 -5.23 0.22
CA TYR A 300 -10.03 -5.80 -1.11
C TYR A 300 -9.58 -7.26 -1.05
N GLY A 301 -8.61 -7.59 -0.21
CA GLY A 301 -8.12 -8.96 -0.05
C GLY A 301 -9.26 -9.93 0.25
N THR A 302 -10.08 -9.60 1.23
CA THR A 302 -11.19 -10.45 1.66
C THR A 302 -12.33 -10.50 0.62
N LEU A 303 -12.73 -9.35 0.09
CA LEU A 303 -13.84 -9.27 -0.87
C LEU A 303 -13.51 -9.89 -2.23
N ALA A 304 -12.25 -9.80 -2.68
CA ALA A 304 -11.82 -10.44 -3.93
C ALA A 304 -11.91 -11.96 -3.85
N VAL A 305 -11.51 -12.56 -2.74
CA VAL A 305 -11.64 -14.01 -2.52
C VAL A 305 -13.09 -14.45 -2.54
N GLN A 306 -13.98 -13.73 -1.83
CA GLN A 306 -15.41 -14.04 -1.82
C GLN A 306 -16.03 -13.92 -3.22
N MET A 307 -15.77 -12.82 -3.93
CA MET A 307 -16.29 -12.61 -5.29
C MET A 307 -15.92 -13.75 -6.24
N VAL A 308 -14.68 -14.23 -6.17
CA VAL A 308 -14.19 -15.33 -6.98
C VAL A 308 -14.87 -16.64 -6.60
N ALA A 309 -14.98 -16.94 -5.30
CA ALA A 309 -15.61 -18.14 -4.78
C ALA A 309 -17.10 -18.22 -5.16
N ASP A 310 -17.84 -17.12 -5.00
CA ASP A 310 -19.26 -17.02 -5.36
C ASP A 310 -19.49 -17.23 -6.86
N ALA A 311 -18.65 -16.62 -7.70
CA ALA A 311 -18.72 -16.78 -9.13
C ALA A 311 -18.41 -18.23 -9.56
N ASP A 312 -17.41 -18.86 -8.93
CA ASP A 312 -17.07 -20.26 -9.20
C ASP A 312 -18.20 -21.20 -8.80
N ALA A 313 -18.84 -20.97 -7.65
CA ALA A 313 -20.02 -21.72 -7.22
C ALA A 313 -21.18 -21.55 -8.22
N TYR A 314 -21.45 -20.32 -8.66
CA TYR A 314 -22.47 -20.03 -9.66
C TYR A 314 -22.22 -20.75 -10.99
N ILE A 315 -21.00 -20.73 -11.49
CA ILE A 315 -20.66 -21.41 -12.77
C ILE A 315 -20.72 -22.92 -12.60
N ARG A 316 -20.23 -23.49 -11.51
CA ARG A 316 -20.28 -24.94 -11.23
C ARG A 316 -21.69 -25.46 -11.09
N SER A 317 -22.63 -24.68 -10.56
CA SER A 317 -24.03 -25.05 -10.43
C SER A 317 -24.75 -25.23 -11.79
N GLY A 318 -24.15 -24.75 -12.88
CA GLY A 318 -24.77 -24.76 -14.21
C GLY A 318 -25.94 -23.76 -14.38
N ALA A 319 -26.27 -22.98 -13.35
CA ALA A 319 -27.40 -22.05 -13.38
C ALA A 319 -27.23 -20.88 -14.36
N HIS A 320 -26.05 -20.70 -14.93
CA HIS A 320 -25.75 -19.71 -15.98
C HIS A 320 -26.23 -20.13 -17.36
N ARG A 321 -26.52 -21.42 -17.59
CA ARG A 321 -26.90 -21.93 -18.92
C ARG A 321 -28.23 -21.31 -19.42
N PRO A 322 -28.34 -21.02 -20.71
CA PRO A 322 -27.46 -21.39 -21.83
C PRO A 322 -26.30 -20.42 -22.11
N VAL A 323 -26.11 -19.36 -21.30
CA VAL A 323 -25.02 -18.39 -21.51
C VAL A 323 -23.66 -19.05 -21.31
N HIS A 324 -22.70 -18.69 -22.16
CA HIS A 324 -21.32 -19.20 -22.03
C HIS A 324 -20.69 -18.79 -20.69
N GLY A 325 -20.04 -19.73 -20.01
CA GLY A 325 -19.53 -19.53 -18.65
C GLY A 325 -18.61 -18.31 -18.47
N ARG A 326 -17.78 -17.94 -19.47
CA ARG A 326 -16.96 -16.74 -19.43
C ARG A 326 -17.79 -15.46 -19.40
N THR A 327 -18.82 -15.37 -20.23
CA THR A 327 -19.77 -14.25 -20.32
C THR A 327 -20.56 -14.13 -19.02
N ALA A 328 -21.10 -15.24 -18.53
CA ALA A 328 -21.86 -15.32 -17.29
C ALA A 328 -21.00 -14.90 -16.08
N ARG A 329 -19.77 -15.39 -15.99
CA ARG A 329 -18.83 -14.99 -14.92
C ARG A 329 -18.53 -13.49 -14.94
N ALA A 330 -18.31 -12.93 -16.13
CA ALA A 330 -18.02 -11.49 -16.25
C ALA A 330 -19.23 -10.63 -15.82
N ALA A 331 -20.44 -11.01 -16.21
CA ALA A 331 -21.67 -10.33 -15.77
C ALA A 331 -21.92 -10.49 -14.27
N PHE A 332 -21.63 -11.68 -13.73
CA PHE A 332 -21.71 -11.93 -12.29
C PHE A 332 -20.81 -11.00 -11.50
N TYR A 333 -19.52 -10.89 -11.88
CA TYR A 333 -18.58 -9.97 -11.23
C TYR A 333 -19.03 -8.51 -11.30
N GLU A 334 -19.59 -8.08 -12.44
CA GLU A 334 -20.12 -6.72 -12.58
C GLU A 334 -21.26 -6.45 -11.61
N GLY A 335 -22.24 -7.35 -11.52
CA GLY A 335 -23.35 -7.24 -10.58
C GLY A 335 -22.90 -7.29 -9.14
N TRP A 336 -21.98 -8.19 -8.80
CA TRP A 336 -21.42 -8.36 -7.48
C TRP A 336 -20.67 -7.08 -7.01
N THR A 337 -19.76 -6.58 -7.84
CA THR A 337 -18.97 -5.37 -7.55
C THR A 337 -19.84 -4.13 -7.38
N HIS A 338 -20.84 -3.97 -8.27
CA HIS A 338 -21.78 -2.85 -8.18
C HIS A 338 -22.53 -2.85 -6.83
N ARG A 339 -23.03 -4.01 -6.41
CA ARG A 339 -23.78 -4.10 -5.15
C ARG A 339 -22.89 -3.92 -3.91
N ILE A 340 -21.68 -4.45 -3.92
CA ILE A 340 -20.71 -4.19 -2.84
C ILE A 340 -20.38 -2.69 -2.73
N GLY A 341 -20.16 -2.02 -3.86
CA GLY A 341 -19.92 -0.57 -3.86
C GLY A 341 -21.09 0.21 -3.27
N GLN A 342 -22.34 -0.18 -3.56
CA GLN A 342 -23.53 0.42 -2.94
C GLN A 342 -23.55 0.20 -1.43
N ARG A 343 -23.36 -1.04 -0.97
CA ARG A 343 -23.37 -1.38 0.46
C ARG A 343 -22.28 -0.65 1.25
N LEU A 344 -21.06 -0.58 0.72
CA LEU A 344 -19.96 0.19 1.35
C LEU A 344 -20.33 1.68 1.45
N HIS A 345 -20.96 2.23 0.41
CA HIS A 345 -21.41 3.61 0.43
C HIS A 345 -22.54 3.84 1.45
N GLU A 346 -23.49 2.92 1.55
CA GLU A 346 -24.59 2.95 2.55
C GLU A 346 -24.02 2.99 3.97
N VAL A 347 -23.11 2.07 4.32
CA VAL A 347 -22.46 2.02 5.65
C VAL A 347 -21.67 3.31 5.94
N ARG A 348 -20.94 3.81 4.95
CA ARG A 348 -20.19 5.06 5.10
C ARG A 348 -21.09 6.26 5.33
N SER A 349 -22.17 6.36 4.58
CA SER A 349 -23.14 7.46 4.72
C SER A 349 -23.81 7.43 6.08
N ALA A 350 -24.19 6.25 6.57
CA ALA A 350 -24.74 6.07 7.91
C ALA A 350 -23.74 6.47 9.02
N ALA A 351 -22.47 6.06 8.90
CA ALA A 351 -21.43 6.41 9.86
C ALA A 351 -21.13 7.93 9.87
N ARG A 352 -21.15 8.59 8.71
CA ARG A 352 -21.02 10.05 8.61
C ARG A 352 -22.20 10.78 9.29
N ALA A 353 -23.43 10.36 8.98
CA ALA A 353 -24.62 10.94 9.59
C ALA A 353 -24.61 10.75 11.12
N ALA A 354 -24.24 9.57 11.62
CA ALA A 354 -24.11 9.31 13.05
C ALA A 354 -23.05 10.22 13.72
N SER A 355 -21.92 10.45 13.05
CA SER A 355 -20.85 11.35 13.55
C SER A 355 -21.29 12.82 13.57
N GLU A 356 -22.13 13.24 12.62
CA GLU A 356 -22.71 14.58 12.61
C GLU A 356 -23.68 14.79 13.77
N VAL A 357 -24.56 13.82 14.03
CA VAL A 357 -25.52 13.84 15.14
C VAL A 357 -24.82 13.81 16.51
N ALA A 358 -23.78 13.00 16.66
CA ALA A 358 -23.00 12.90 17.91
C ALA A 358 -22.24 14.20 18.25
N ASN A 359 -22.06 15.08 17.27
CA ASN A 359 -21.40 16.38 17.41
C ASN A 359 -22.40 17.56 17.49
N GLU A 360 -23.71 17.31 17.53
CA GLU A 360 -24.70 18.37 17.82
C GLU A 360 -24.63 18.75 19.29
N PRO A 361 -24.47 20.04 19.61
CA PRO A 361 -24.25 20.49 20.99
C PRO A 361 -25.53 20.56 21.79
N GLY A 362 -25.51 19.97 22.96
CA GLY A 362 -26.45 20.33 24.04
C GLY A 362 -26.09 21.62 24.78
N GLU A 363 -25.44 22.61 24.14
CA GLU A 363 -25.27 24.03 24.46
C GLU A 363 -24.42 24.74 23.40
N PRO A 364 -24.59 26.07 23.18
CA PRO A 364 -24.08 26.73 21.97
C PRO A 364 -22.58 26.99 22.02
N ASP A 365 -21.78 25.98 21.78
CA ASP A 365 -20.39 26.14 21.33
C ASP A 365 -20.35 25.95 19.82
N THR A 366 -20.64 27.03 19.11
CA THR A 366 -20.82 27.17 17.67
C THR A 366 -19.54 26.86 16.85
N THR A 367 -18.44 26.48 17.50
CA THR A 367 -17.16 26.28 16.86
C THR A 367 -16.89 24.82 16.45
N ARG A 368 -17.60 23.84 17.01
CA ARG A 368 -17.32 22.41 16.76
C ARG A 368 -18.15 21.74 15.66
N SER A 369 -19.40 22.10 15.49
CA SER A 369 -20.29 21.45 14.50
C SER A 369 -19.93 21.81 13.05
N THR A 370 -19.50 23.03 12.81
CA THR A 370 -18.99 23.48 11.50
C THR A 370 -17.70 22.77 11.11
N SER A 371 -17.02 22.11 12.06
CA SER A 371 -15.67 21.55 11.88
C SER A 371 -15.65 20.21 11.15
N THR A 372 -16.59 19.29 11.40
CA THR A 372 -16.54 17.92 10.84
C THR A 372 -16.80 17.92 9.34
N SER A 373 -17.85 18.58 8.88
CA SER A 373 -18.15 18.67 7.45
C SER A 373 -17.07 19.43 6.69
N LEU A 374 -16.56 20.55 7.24
CA LEU A 374 -15.45 21.30 6.65
C LEU A 374 -14.14 20.48 6.63
N ALA A 375 -13.88 19.73 7.69
CA ALA A 375 -12.70 18.87 7.77
C ALA A 375 -12.72 17.75 6.70
N LEU A 376 -13.89 17.16 6.44
CA LEU A 376 -14.06 16.15 5.40
C LEU A 376 -13.91 16.74 3.99
N VAL A 377 -14.45 17.95 3.77
CA VAL A 377 -14.25 18.68 2.51
C VAL A 377 -12.78 19.04 2.30
N ALA A 378 -12.10 19.49 3.35
CA ALA A 378 -10.67 19.79 3.31
C ALA A 378 -9.85 18.52 2.99
N LYS A 379 -10.15 17.39 3.64
CA LYS A 379 -9.53 16.08 3.37
C LYS A 379 -9.69 15.68 1.89
N ASP A 380 -10.90 15.75 1.37
CA ASP A 380 -11.18 15.37 -0.03
C ASP A 380 -10.42 16.28 -1.02
N ARG A 381 -10.33 17.55 -0.71
CA ARG A 381 -9.56 18.52 -1.51
C ARG A 381 -8.05 18.23 -1.46
N GLU A 382 -7.49 17.93 -0.30
CA GLU A 382 -6.08 17.58 -0.17
C GLU A 382 -5.73 16.32 -0.98
N VAL A 383 -6.58 15.29 -0.93
CA VAL A 383 -6.40 14.06 -1.72
C VAL A 383 -6.51 14.35 -3.22
N GLU A 384 -7.44 15.21 -3.65
CA GLU A 384 -7.61 15.60 -5.07
C GLU A 384 -6.42 16.43 -5.59
N GLU A 385 -5.95 17.39 -4.79
CA GLU A 385 -4.78 18.20 -5.12
C GLU A 385 -3.52 17.34 -5.22
N TYR A 386 -3.34 16.41 -4.27
CA TYR A 386 -2.25 15.45 -4.27
C TYR A 386 -2.32 14.54 -5.50
N PHE A 387 -3.48 13.93 -5.77
CA PHE A 387 -3.70 13.08 -6.94
C PHE A 387 -3.40 13.83 -8.25
N THR A 388 -3.86 15.07 -8.38
CA THR A 388 -3.63 15.90 -9.57
C THR A 388 -2.13 16.20 -9.73
N THR A 389 -1.46 16.54 -8.64
CA THR A 389 -0.02 16.85 -8.64
C THR A 389 0.80 15.63 -8.99
N MET A 390 0.55 14.51 -8.31
CA MET A 390 1.24 13.25 -8.57
C MET A 390 0.91 12.70 -9.96
N GLY A 391 -0.34 12.84 -10.40
CA GLY A 391 -0.75 12.46 -11.75
C GLY A 391 0.04 13.19 -12.85
N ARG A 392 0.23 14.49 -12.71
CA ARG A 392 1.07 15.28 -13.63
C ARG A 392 2.53 14.81 -13.59
N GLN A 393 3.08 14.58 -12.39
CA GLN A 393 4.46 14.13 -12.21
C GLN A 393 4.71 12.72 -12.76
N HIS A 394 3.73 11.84 -12.66
CA HIS A 394 3.83 10.45 -13.12
C HIS A 394 3.28 10.23 -14.53
N GLY A 395 2.93 11.29 -15.25
CA GLY A 395 2.39 11.19 -16.60
C GLY A 395 1.05 10.46 -16.68
N VAL A 396 0.28 10.45 -15.58
CA VAL A 396 -1.07 9.89 -15.58
C VAL A 396 -1.95 10.78 -16.43
N SER A 397 -2.36 10.29 -17.59
CA SER A 397 -3.20 11.00 -18.53
C SER A 397 -4.31 10.10 -19.08
N GLY A 398 -5.44 10.72 -19.42
CA GLY A 398 -6.55 10.01 -20.03
C GLY A 398 -7.52 9.38 -19.05
N THR A 399 -8.58 8.79 -19.60
CA THR A 399 -9.63 8.12 -18.85
C THR A 399 -9.53 6.62 -19.10
N TRP A 400 -9.53 5.83 -18.04
CA TRP A 400 -9.55 4.37 -18.15
C TRP A 400 -10.88 3.89 -18.75
N LYS A 401 -10.78 3.15 -19.85
CA LYS A 401 -11.94 2.61 -20.58
C LYS A 401 -12.12 1.10 -20.35
N GLY A 402 -11.88 0.63 -19.12
CA GLY A 402 -11.94 -0.79 -18.77
C GLY A 402 -13.33 -1.44 -18.74
N SER A 403 -14.37 -0.81 -19.28
CA SER A 403 -15.71 -1.37 -19.27
C SER A 403 -15.99 -2.16 -20.55
N VAL A 404 -15.94 -3.49 -20.45
CA VAL A 404 -16.66 -4.32 -21.40
C VAL A 404 -18.04 -4.57 -20.78
N ARG A 405 -19.09 -3.89 -21.29
CA ARG A 405 -20.47 -4.22 -20.92
C ARG A 405 -20.75 -5.65 -21.35
N VAL A 406 -21.07 -6.49 -20.38
CA VAL A 406 -21.50 -7.85 -20.63
C VAL A 406 -23.02 -7.88 -20.50
N ASN A 407 -23.71 -8.10 -21.60
CA ASN A 407 -25.17 -8.10 -21.60
C ASN A 407 -25.71 -9.49 -21.18
N ASP A 408 -25.62 -9.78 -19.87
CA ASP A 408 -26.27 -10.92 -19.24
C ASP A 408 -26.92 -10.47 -17.91
N PRO A 409 -28.16 -9.94 -18.01
CA PRO A 409 -28.89 -9.44 -16.84
C PRO A 409 -29.12 -10.49 -15.76
N ARG A 410 -29.30 -11.77 -16.16
CA ARG A 410 -29.54 -12.89 -15.23
C ARG A 410 -28.32 -13.15 -14.37
N SER A 411 -27.13 -13.30 -14.97
CA SER A 411 -25.89 -13.51 -14.22
C SER A 411 -25.53 -12.29 -13.39
N SER A 412 -25.75 -11.07 -13.90
CA SER A 412 -25.54 -9.84 -13.14
C SER A 412 -26.49 -9.76 -11.92
N SER A 413 -27.76 -10.13 -12.06
CA SER A 413 -28.71 -10.20 -10.94
C SER A 413 -28.28 -11.25 -9.90
N ARG A 414 -27.78 -12.40 -10.35
CA ARG A 414 -27.22 -13.42 -9.43
C ARG A 414 -25.97 -12.93 -8.72
N GLY A 415 -25.12 -12.16 -9.38
CA GLY A 415 -23.98 -11.49 -8.76
C GLY A 415 -24.43 -10.51 -7.69
N ARG A 416 -25.42 -9.67 -7.95
CA ARG A 416 -26.00 -8.77 -6.94
C ARG A 416 -26.56 -9.54 -5.74
N ALA A 417 -27.37 -10.57 -5.98
CA ALA A 417 -27.94 -11.38 -4.92
C ALA A 417 -26.87 -12.14 -4.10
N ALA A 418 -25.75 -12.51 -4.71
CA ALA A 418 -24.61 -13.06 -3.98
C ALA A 418 -23.90 -11.98 -3.15
N ALA A 419 -23.73 -10.78 -3.70
CA ALA A 419 -23.16 -9.64 -3.00
C ALA A 419 -24.06 -9.13 -1.85
N ASP A 420 -25.39 -9.29 -1.93
CA ASP A 420 -26.29 -9.04 -0.80
C ASP A 420 -26.02 -10.00 0.36
N ARG A 421 -25.66 -11.23 0.03
CA ARG A 421 -25.22 -12.23 1.00
C ARG A 421 -23.72 -12.15 1.31
N ALA A 422 -22.97 -11.41 0.48
CA ALA A 422 -21.58 -11.13 0.78
C ALA A 422 -21.51 -10.15 1.97
N ARG A 423 -20.66 -10.42 2.85
CA ARG A 423 -20.63 -10.09 4.26
C ARG A 423 -20.13 -8.67 4.53
N LEU A 424 -21.05 -7.72 4.57
CA LEU A 424 -20.80 -6.31 4.95
C LEU A 424 -21.58 -5.87 6.20
N GLY A 425 -22.51 -6.70 6.72
CA GLY A 425 -23.36 -6.43 7.87
C GLY A 425 -24.70 -5.78 7.55
N ASP A 426 -25.80 -6.30 8.06
CA ASP A 426 -27.15 -5.76 7.93
C ASP A 426 -27.69 -5.19 9.24
N GLU A 427 -28.39 -4.03 9.15
CA GLU A 427 -28.94 -3.24 10.26
C GLU A 427 -30.12 -3.89 11.03
N LYS A 428 -30.46 -5.14 10.85
CA LYS A 428 -31.74 -5.71 11.34
C LYS A 428 -31.69 -6.46 12.66
N SER A 429 -30.73 -6.21 13.56
CA SER A 429 -30.77 -6.84 14.90
C SER A 429 -30.54 -5.90 16.08
N ILE A 430 -30.85 -4.60 15.94
CA ILE A 430 -30.87 -3.66 17.09
C ILE A 430 -32.29 -3.40 17.55
N SER A 431 -33.21 -4.34 17.37
CA SER A 431 -34.58 -4.27 17.93
C SER A 431 -34.96 -5.64 18.44
N ALA A 432 -34.45 -6.02 19.61
CA ALA A 432 -35.00 -6.98 20.54
C ALA A 432 -34.28 -6.85 21.89
#